data_dde4a5ed87b9df50379f475db211fbab
#
_entry.id   dde4a5ed87b9df50379f475db211fbab
#
_cell.length_a   1.000
_cell.length_b   1.000
_cell.length_c   1.000
_cell.angle_alpha   90.00
_cell.angle_beta   90.00
_cell.angle_gamma   90.00
#
_symmetry.space_group_name_H-M   'P 1'
#
loop_
_entity.id
_entity.type
_entity.pdbx_description
1 polymer ?
#
loop_
_entity_poly.entity_id
_entity_poly.type
_entity_poly.pdbx_seq_one_letter_code
_entity_poly.pdbx_strand_id
1 'polypeptide(L)'
;ILIDGDKIVKIAEKIEPKGKVTRINAEGLLVAPGLVDVHVHFRDPGFTAKEDINTGAAAAAKGGVTTVVLMANTKPTVDSEETLKYILDKGAETGIHVTTCANVTMGMQGKQLWDSRMTVCPCWMRNWCAMRWKSPQSWTCPSVSMRKIRNISRTTV
;
A
#
# COMPACT_ATOMS: atom_id res chain seq x y z
N ILE A 1 -6.84 23.70 3.33
CA ILE A 1 -7.31 22.38 2.88
C ILE A 1 -8.45 21.98 3.80
N LEU A 2 -9.58 21.56 3.25
CA LEU A 2 -10.71 20.98 3.99
C LEU A 2 -10.78 19.49 3.68
N ILE A 3 -10.82 18.69 4.75
CA ILE A 3 -10.91 17.23 4.67
C ILE A 3 -12.21 16.81 5.33
N ASP A 4 -12.93 15.87 4.72
CA ASP A 4 -14.12 15.24 5.25
C ASP A 4 -13.97 13.71 5.15
N GLY A 5 -13.90 13.06 6.30
CA GLY A 5 -13.50 11.65 6.39
C GLY A 5 -12.10 11.41 5.83
N ASP A 6 -12.03 10.63 4.75
CA ASP A 6 -10.79 10.26 4.05
C ASP A 6 -10.52 11.09 2.78
N LYS A 7 -11.32 12.16 2.53
CA LYS A 7 -11.27 12.90 1.25
C LYS A 7 -10.93 14.37 1.45
N ILE A 8 -10.09 14.86 0.56
CA ILE A 8 -9.89 16.31 0.39
C ILE A 8 -11.09 16.85 -0.40
N VAL A 9 -11.93 17.65 0.26
CA VAL A 9 -13.14 18.21 -0.36
C VAL A 9 -12.95 19.62 -0.90
N LYS A 10 -11.95 20.36 -0.38
CA LYS A 10 -11.67 21.72 -0.86
C LYS A 10 -10.22 22.12 -0.59
N ILE A 11 -9.62 22.78 -1.58
CA ILE A 11 -8.34 23.49 -1.45
C ILE A 11 -8.60 24.94 -1.89
N ALA A 12 -8.37 25.90 -0.99
CA ALA A 12 -8.52 27.32 -1.28
C ALA A 12 -7.73 28.15 -0.25
N GLU A 13 -7.41 29.39 -0.60
CA GLU A 13 -6.75 30.34 0.31
C GLU A 13 -7.60 30.60 1.55
N LYS A 14 -8.91 30.76 1.39
CA LYS A 14 -9.86 30.94 2.47
C LYS A 14 -10.97 29.89 2.41
N ILE A 15 -11.16 29.19 3.53
CA ILE A 15 -12.18 28.16 3.66
C ILE A 15 -13.01 28.47 4.91
N GLU A 16 -14.32 28.59 4.72
CA GLU A 16 -15.29 28.71 5.81
C GLU A 16 -16.04 27.38 5.94
N PRO A 17 -15.60 26.49 6.84
CA PRO A 17 -16.25 25.21 7.01
C PRO A 17 -17.60 25.39 7.70
N LYS A 18 -18.57 24.55 7.33
CA LYS A 18 -19.88 24.49 7.98
C LYS A 18 -19.82 23.44 9.11
N GLY A 19 -20.34 23.80 10.29
CA GLY A 19 -20.43 22.89 11.41
C GLY A 19 -19.16 22.81 12.29
N LYS A 20 -19.07 21.75 13.09
CA LYS A 20 -17.95 21.54 14.02
C LYS A 20 -16.74 20.98 13.26
N VAL A 21 -15.62 21.65 13.36
CA VAL A 21 -14.38 21.23 12.69
C VAL A 21 -13.21 21.25 13.67
N THR A 22 -12.25 20.36 13.43
CA THR A 22 -10.93 20.40 14.06
C THR A 22 -10.00 21.20 13.16
N ARG A 23 -9.33 22.23 13.69
CA ARG A 23 -8.37 23.03 12.97
C ARG A 23 -6.96 22.63 13.35
N ILE A 24 -6.12 22.36 12.36
CA ILE A 24 -4.69 22.08 12.53
C ILE A 24 -3.94 23.27 11.95
N ASN A 25 -3.14 23.96 12.78
CA ASN A 25 -2.26 25.02 12.30
C ASN A 25 -1.04 24.38 11.64
N ALA A 26 -0.86 24.61 10.34
CA ALA A 26 0.27 24.15 9.56
C ALA A 26 1.11 25.31 8.99
N GLU A 27 1.08 26.48 9.66
CA GLU A 27 1.86 27.65 9.25
C GLU A 27 3.34 27.33 9.25
N GLY A 28 4.03 27.61 8.13
CA GLY A 28 5.45 27.29 7.93
C GLY A 28 5.72 25.80 7.67
N LEU A 29 4.69 24.95 7.57
CA LEU A 29 4.85 23.53 7.32
C LEU A 29 4.44 23.17 5.88
N LEU A 30 5.05 22.11 5.35
CA LEU A 30 4.64 21.49 4.11
C LEU A 30 3.55 20.45 4.40
N VAL A 31 2.40 20.60 3.75
CA VAL A 31 1.33 19.59 3.77
C VAL A 31 1.40 18.77 2.49
N ALA A 32 1.59 17.47 2.61
CA ALA A 32 1.73 16.54 1.51
C ALA A 32 0.88 15.29 1.76
N PRO A 33 0.56 14.51 0.71
CA PRO A 33 0.03 13.16 0.88
C PRO A 33 0.99 12.31 1.72
N GLY A 34 0.45 11.36 2.50
CA GLY A 34 1.25 10.40 3.23
C GLY A 34 2.13 9.57 2.29
N LEU A 35 3.31 9.20 2.77
CA LEU A 35 4.24 8.38 2.01
C LEU A 35 3.71 6.95 1.85
N VAL A 36 4.07 6.30 0.76
CA VAL A 36 3.73 4.90 0.47
C VAL A 36 5.03 4.10 0.34
N ASP A 37 5.20 3.09 1.19
CA ASP A 37 6.31 2.15 1.09
C ASP A 37 5.81 0.83 0.50
N VAL A 38 6.25 0.53 -0.72
CA VAL A 38 5.79 -0.66 -1.45
C VAL A 38 6.68 -1.88 -1.25
N HIS A 39 7.68 -1.82 -0.37
CA HIS A 39 8.60 -2.93 -0.11
C HIS A 39 9.14 -2.90 1.31
N VAL A 40 8.41 -3.46 2.25
CA VAL A 40 8.79 -3.47 3.66
C VAL A 40 8.65 -4.87 4.27
N HIS A 41 9.44 -5.15 5.29
CA HIS A 41 9.46 -6.43 5.99
C HIS A 41 9.11 -6.26 7.46
N PHE A 42 7.85 -6.43 7.82
CA PHE A 42 7.43 -6.42 9.24
C PHE A 42 7.62 -7.77 9.95
N ARG A 43 8.09 -8.80 9.23
CA ARG A 43 8.50 -10.08 9.82
C ARG A 43 7.39 -10.87 10.52
N ASP A 44 6.16 -10.45 10.46
CA ASP A 44 4.98 -11.06 11.04
C ASP A 44 4.05 -11.54 9.91
N PRO A 45 3.64 -12.81 9.91
CA PRO A 45 3.85 -13.85 10.95
C PRO A 45 5.24 -14.50 10.97
N GLY A 46 5.57 -15.10 12.10
CA GLY A 46 6.65 -16.08 12.27
C GLY A 46 8.01 -15.56 12.72
N PHE A 47 8.29 -14.27 12.59
CA PHE A 47 9.54 -13.66 13.04
C PHE A 47 9.30 -12.42 13.93
N THR A 48 8.22 -12.44 14.69
CA THR A 48 7.71 -11.33 15.50
C THR A 48 8.70 -10.83 16.56
N ALA A 49 9.67 -11.65 16.94
CA ALA A 49 10.77 -11.21 17.80
C ALA A 49 11.69 -10.15 17.14
N LYS A 50 11.67 -10.04 15.82
CA LYS A 50 12.44 -9.04 15.06
C LYS A 50 11.63 -7.77 14.82
N GLU A 51 10.38 -7.94 14.44
CA GLU A 51 9.40 -6.89 14.16
C GLU A 51 8.02 -7.54 14.05
N ASP A 52 6.97 -6.85 14.47
CA ASP A 52 5.59 -7.23 14.22
C ASP A 52 4.82 -6.14 13.46
N ILE A 53 3.60 -6.47 13.02
CA ILE A 53 2.79 -5.54 12.22
C ILE A 53 2.46 -4.27 12.99
N ASN A 54 2.20 -4.35 14.30
CA ASN A 54 1.79 -3.19 15.09
C ASN A 54 2.96 -2.23 15.30
N THR A 55 4.12 -2.76 15.70
CA THR A 55 5.32 -1.95 15.94
C THR A 55 5.89 -1.38 14.66
N GLY A 56 5.92 -2.17 13.59
CA GLY A 56 6.34 -1.71 12.28
C GLY A 56 5.41 -0.63 11.70
N ALA A 57 4.10 -0.80 11.84
CA ALA A 57 3.12 0.20 11.41
C ALA A 57 3.24 1.50 12.23
N ALA A 58 3.47 1.40 13.55
CA ALA A 58 3.68 2.57 14.38
C ALA A 58 4.95 3.34 14.00
N ALA A 59 6.05 2.62 13.70
CA ALA A 59 7.28 3.22 13.20
C ALA A 59 7.09 3.89 11.84
N ALA A 60 6.38 3.23 10.91
CA ALA A 60 6.04 3.78 9.61
C ALA A 60 5.21 5.07 9.72
N ALA A 61 4.15 5.05 10.56
CA ALA A 61 3.32 6.22 10.84
C ALA A 61 4.13 7.39 11.40
N LYS A 62 5.07 7.11 12.32
CA LYS A 62 5.98 8.11 12.88
C LYS A 62 6.86 8.78 11.81
N GLY A 63 7.21 8.02 10.77
CA GLY A 63 7.96 8.51 9.60
C GLY A 63 7.11 9.21 8.54
N GLY A 64 5.78 9.31 8.73
CA GLY A 64 4.86 9.90 7.74
C GLY A 64 4.44 8.93 6.64
N VAL A 65 4.70 7.64 6.78
CA VAL A 65 4.23 6.60 5.88
C VAL A 65 2.81 6.21 6.28
N THR A 66 1.88 6.28 5.35
CA THR A 66 0.45 6.00 5.58
C THR A 66 -0.02 4.71 4.92
N THR A 67 0.81 4.13 4.06
CA THR A 67 0.51 2.87 3.37
C THR A 67 1.78 2.05 3.21
N VAL A 68 1.72 0.77 3.54
CA VAL A 68 2.83 -0.17 3.37
C VAL A 68 2.39 -1.42 2.64
N VAL A 69 3.31 -1.99 1.84
CA VAL A 69 3.15 -3.29 1.21
C VAL A 69 4.20 -4.24 1.76
N LEU A 70 3.76 -5.21 2.54
CA LEU A 70 4.64 -6.19 3.15
C LEU A 70 5.11 -7.22 2.13
N MET A 71 6.34 -7.66 2.28
CA MET A 71 6.88 -8.76 1.48
C MET A 71 6.42 -10.10 2.01
N ALA A 72 6.19 -11.04 1.08
CA ALA A 72 5.58 -12.34 1.34
C ALA A 72 6.48 -13.37 2.06
N ASN A 73 7.72 -13.03 2.37
CA ASN A 73 8.72 -13.94 2.95
C ASN A 73 8.62 -14.05 4.49
N THR A 74 7.42 -14.25 4.96
CA THR A 74 7.05 -14.53 6.35
C THR A 74 7.13 -16.04 6.68
N LYS A 75 6.73 -16.46 7.85
CA LYS A 75 6.63 -17.88 8.25
C LYS A 75 5.34 -18.14 9.04
N PRO A 76 4.32 -18.75 8.44
CA PRO A 76 4.30 -19.22 7.04
C PRO A 76 4.44 -18.09 6.03
N THR A 77 4.84 -18.44 4.80
CA THR A 77 4.90 -17.50 3.68
C THR A 77 3.49 -17.11 3.23
N VAL A 78 3.34 -15.97 2.53
CA VAL A 78 2.02 -15.52 2.07
C VAL A 78 1.63 -16.27 0.79
N ASP A 79 1.18 -17.51 0.96
CA ASP A 79 0.74 -18.41 -0.10
C ASP A 79 -0.54 -19.18 0.26
N SER A 80 -1.27 -18.68 1.25
CA SER A 80 -2.59 -19.18 1.66
C SER A 80 -3.52 -18.03 2.03
N GLU A 81 -4.82 -18.25 1.92
CA GLU A 81 -5.84 -17.28 2.35
C GLU A 81 -5.73 -16.98 3.85
N GLU A 82 -5.40 -17.98 4.64
CA GLU A 82 -5.26 -17.86 6.09
C GLU A 82 -4.14 -16.86 6.45
N THR A 83 -2.94 -17.04 5.87
CA THR A 83 -1.82 -16.14 6.11
C THR A 83 -2.10 -14.73 5.62
N LEU A 84 -2.74 -14.63 4.44
CA LEU A 84 -3.13 -13.36 3.87
C LEU A 84 -4.12 -12.63 4.78
N LYS A 85 -5.18 -13.33 5.20
CA LYS A 85 -6.20 -12.77 6.10
C LYS A 85 -5.62 -12.34 7.43
N TYR A 86 -4.74 -13.14 8.03
CA TYR A 86 -4.04 -12.79 9.25
C TYR A 86 -3.33 -11.42 9.16
N ILE A 87 -2.59 -11.20 8.08
CA ILE A 87 -1.84 -9.94 7.87
C ILE A 87 -2.80 -8.77 7.70
N LEU A 88 -3.88 -8.95 6.93
CA LEU A 88 -4.85 -7.90 6.66
C LEU A 88 -5.67 -7.55 7.91
N ASP A 89 -6.10 -8.55 8.68
CA ASP A 89 -6.85 -8.35 9.92
C ASP A 89 -6.00 -7.60 10.95
N LYS A 90 -4.76 -8.03 11.17
CA LYS A 90 -3.82 -7.29 12.03
C LYS A 90 -3.51 -5.89 11.51
N GLY A 91 -3.33 -5.77 10.21
CA GLY A 91 -3.09 -4.47 9.56
C GLY A 91 -4.25 -3.50 9.74
N ALA A 92 -5.49 -3.99 9.74
CA ALA A 92 -6.69 -3.17 9.95
C ALA A 92 -6.79 -2.58 11.37
N GLU A 93 -6.09 -3.17 12.34
CA GLU A 93 -6.02 -2.67 13.72
C GLU A 93 -4.99 -1.55 13.89
N THR A 94 -4.15 -1.30 12.88
CA THR A 94 -3.12 -0.26 12.90
C THR A 94 -3.65 1.09 12.43
N GLY A 95 -2.88 2.15 12.67
CA GLY A 95 -3.23 3.51 12.24
C GLY A 95 -2.89 3.84 10.77
N ILE A 96 -2.38 2.87 9.99
CA ILE A 96 -2.00 3.03 8.58
C ILE A 96 -2.59 1.91 7.72
N HIS A 97 -2.56 2.07 6.41
CA HIS A 97 -2.95 1.00 5.49
C HIS A 97 -1.84 -0.04 5.36
N VAL A 98 -2.09 -1.24 5.85
CA VAL A 98 -1.18 -2.38 5.72
C VAL A 98 -1.76 -3.36 4.71
N THR A 99 -0.96 -3.68 3.71
CA THR A 99 -1.26 -4.71 2.72
C THR A 99 -0.04 -5.58 2.48
N THR A 100 -0.14 -6.63 1.69
CA THR A 100 0.98 -7.55 1.45
C THR A 100 0.99 -8.06 0.02
N CYS A 101 2.19 -8.39 -0.47
CA CYS A 101 2.34 -9.23 -1.64
C CYS A 101 2.03 -10.68 -1.27
N ALA A 102 1.59 -11.46 -2.25
CA ALA A 102 1.53 -12.91 -2.14
C ALA A 102 2.68 -13.56 -2.91
N ASN A 103 3.03 -14.77 -2.52
CA ASN A 103 3.98 -15.57 -3.28
C ASN A 103 3.41 -15.98 -4.63
N VAL A 104 4.23 -16.02 -5.64
CA VAL A 104 3.84 -16.57 -6.96
C VAL A 104 3.71 -18.09 -6.90
N THR A 105 4.58 -18.74 -6.10
CA THR A 105 4.58 -20.19 -5.95
C THR A 105 4.47 -20.61 -4.50
N MET A 106 3.83 -21.74 -4.25
CA MET A 106 3.69 -22.36 -2.93
C MET A 106 5.07 -22.56 -2.30
N GLY A 107 5.21 -22.12 -1.04
CA GLY A 107 6.46 -22.22 -0.29
C GLY A 107 7.67 -21.53 -0.93
N MET A 108 7.48 -20.66 -1.93
CA MET A 108 8.54 -20.00 -2.69
C MET A 108 9.46 -21.00 -3.45
N GLN A 109 8.96 -22.19 -3.78
CA GLN A 109 9.79 -23.26 -4.35
C GLN A 109 9.89 -23.25 -5.89
N GLY A 110 9.16 -22.39 -6.56
CA GLY A 110 9.15 -22.33 -8.03
C GLY A 110 8.46 -23.50 -8.74
N LYS A 111 7.77 -24.39 -7.97
CA LYS A 111 7.20 -25.63 -8.51
C LYS A 111 5.70 -25.53 -8.80
N GLN A 112 4.93 -25.07 -7.85
CA GLN A 112 3.48 -25.00 -7.91
C GLN A 112 3.05 -23.55 -7.78
N LEU A 113 2.26 -23.05 -8.73
CA LEU A 113 1.69 -21.71 -8.64
C LEU A 113 0.62 -21.68 -7.53
N TRP A 114 0.62 -20.60 -6.78
CA TRP A 114 -0.50 -20.31 -5.90
C TRP A 114 -1.69 -19.80 -6.73
N ASP A 115 -2.85 -20.47 -6.60
CA ASP A 115 -4.07 -20.03 -7.29
C ASP A 115 -4.63 -18.79 -6.57
N SER A 116 -4.04 -17.64 -6.84
CA SER A 116 -4.47 -16.38 -6.28
C SER A 116 -5.68 -15.83 -7.01
N ARG A 117 -6.83 -16.52 -6.96
CA ARG A 117 -8.10 -15.90 -7.37
C ARG A 117 -8.47 -14.73 -6.45
N MET A 118 -7.83 -14.63 -5.32
CA MET A 118 -7.85 -13.51 -4.41
C MET A 118 -6.55 -12.71 -4.54
N THR A 119 -6.39 -12.02 -5.63
CA THR A 119 -5.38 -10.96 -5.69
C THR A 119 -5.87 -9.84 -4.78
N VAL A 120 -5.35 -9.79 -3.56
CA VAL A 120 -5.51 -8.61 -2.71
C VAL A 120 -4.66 -7.50 -3.31
N CYS A 121 -5.24 -6.90 -4.31
CA CYS A 121 -4.69 -5.69 -4.88
C CYS A 121 -5.36 -4.51 -4.17
N PRO A 122 -4.61 -3.60 -3.55
CA PRO A 122 -5.18 -2.36 -3.08
C PRO A 122 -6.01 -1.71 -4.18
N CYS A 123 -7.12 -1.05 -3.84
CA CYS A 123 -8.07 -0.53 -4.83
C CYS A 123 -7.44 0.37 -5.91
N TRP A 124 -6.30 1.00 -5.66
CA TRP A 124 -5.56 1.78 -6.64
C TRP A 124 -4.74 0.94 -7.63
N MET A 125 -4.43 -0.33 -7.30
CA MET A 125 -3.81 -1.30 -8.20
C MET A 125 -4.83 -2.10 -9.03
N ARG A 126 -6.15 -1.91 -8.86
CA ARG A 126 -7.18 -2.65 -9.61
C ARG A 126 -7.00 -2.57 -11.12
N ASN A 127 -6.48 -1.46 -11.63
CA ASN A 127 -6.17 -1.32 -13.06
C ASN A 127 -4.86 -2.00 -13.48
N TRP A 128 -3.99 -2.36 -12.54
CA TRP A 128 -2.73 -3.08 -12.81
C TRP A 128 -2.87 -4.59 -12.65
N CYS A 129 -3.71 -5.05 -11.73
CA CYS A 129 -3.92 -6.47 -11.44
C CYS A 129 -5.05 -7.11 -12.25
N ALA A 130 -5.75 -6.35 -13.11
CA ALA A 130 -6.70 -6.91 -14.08
C ALA A 130 -6.02 -7.73 -15.20
N MET A 131 -4.71 -7.97 -15.12
CA MET A 131 -4.04 -8.98 -15.93
C MET A 131 -4.43 -10.36 -15.42
N ARG A 132 -5.54 -10.85 -15.96
CA ARG A 132 -6.01 -12.21 -15.86
C ARG A 132 -4.88 -13.14 -16.33
N TRP A 133 -4.26 -13.84 -15.39
CA TRP A 133 -3.35 -14.94 -15.70
C TRP A 133 -4.12 -16.01 -16.49
N LYS A 134 -4.10 -15.90 -17.81
CA LYS A 134 -4.45 -16.99 -18.69
C LYS A 134 -3.14 -17.76 -18.90
N SER A 135 -3.19 -19.03 -18.67
CA SER A 135 -2.19 -20.12 -18.87
C SER A 135 -0.74 -19.73 -19.31
N PRO A 136 0.26 -20.55 -18.97
CA PRO A 136 1.70 -20.27 -19.20
C PRO A 136 2.13 -19.97 -20.64
N GLN A 137 1.22 -20.11 -21.60
CA GLN A 137 1.51 -19.92 -23.04
C GLN A 137 1.21 -18.51 -23.56
N SER A 138 0.74 -17.58 -22.71
CA SER A 138 0.41 -16.21 -23.13
C SER A 138 1.13 -15.14 -22.30
N TRP A 139 2.45 -15.28 -22.15
CA TRP A 139 3.28 -14.24 -21.55
C TRP A 139 3.50 -13.11 -22.57
N THR A 140 2.58 -12.19 -22.69
CA THR A 140 2.85 -10.87 -23.23
C THR A 140 2.76 -9.87 -22.08
N CYS A 141 3.89 -9.57 -21.48
CA CYS A 141 4.02 -8.40 -20.64
C CYS A 141 3.77 -7.17 -21.54
N PRO A 142 2.72 -6.37 -21.34
CA PRO A 142 2.63 -5.10 -22.06
C PRO A 142 3.83 -4.27 -21.62
N SER A 143 4.76 -4.02 -22.53
CA SER A 143 5.85 -3.09 -22.31
C SER A 143 5.23 -1.74 -22.00
N VAL A 144 5.20 -1.36 -20.71
CA VAL A 144 4.90 0.00 -20.30
C VAL A 144 6.05 0.85 -20.84
N SER A 145 5.80 1.47 -21.97
CA SER A 145 6.74 2.42 -22.55
C SER A 145 6.96 3.55 -21.55
N MET A 146 8.13 3.59 -20.94
CA MET A 146 8.62 4.66 -20.05
C MET A 146 8.76 6.02 -20.76
N ARG A 147 8.10 6.22 -21.91
CA ARG A 147 8.18 7.46 -22.69
C ARG A 147 7.23 8.57 -22.24
N LYS A 148 6.43 8.38 -21.18
CA LYS A 148 5.41 9.38 -20.78
C LYS A 148 5.72 10.19 -19.50
N ILE A 149 6.93 10.11 -18.97
CA ILE A 149 7.33 10.92 -17.81
C ILE A 149 8.31 12.07 -18.19
N ARG A 150 8.32 12.51 -19.45
CA ARG A 150 9.22 13.60 -19.88
C ARG A 150 8.55 14.96 -20.08
N ASN A 151 7.42 15.23 -19.42
CA ASN A 151 6.87 16.59 -19.46
C ASN A 151 6.34 17.00 -18.07
N ILE A 152 7.27 17.11 -17.12
CA ILE A 152 7.07 18.04 -16.01
C ILE A 152 7.99 19.22 -16.34
N SER A 153 7.42 20.19 -17.05
CA SER A 153 8.05 21.46 -17.30
C SER A 153 8.37 22.14 -15.95
N ARG A 154 9.62 22.47 -15.76
CA ARG A 154 10.07 23.45 -14.77
C ARG A 154 9.32 24.76 -15.07
N THR A 155 8.41 25.13 -14.20
CA THR A 155 7.98 26.52 -14.11
C THR A 155 8.55 27.03 -12.80
N THR A 156 9.62 27.80 -12.95
CA THR A 156 10.22 28.64 -11.94
C THR A 156 9.30 29.85 -11.78
N VAL A 157 8.83 30.11 -10.57
CA VAL A 157 8.63 31.47 -10.03
C VAL A 157 8.90 31.40 -8.54
#